data_f874f57f412a1ce8d7d1035c760c3568
#
_entry.id   f874f57f412a1ce8d7d1035c760c3568
#
_cell.length_a   1.000
_cell.length_b   1.000
_cell.length_c   1.000
_cell.angle_alpha   90.00
_cell.angle_beta   90.00
_cell.angle_gamma   90.00
#
_symmetry.space_group_name_H-M   'P 1'
#
loop_
_entity.id
_entity.type
_entity.pdbx_description
1 polymer ?
#
loop_
_entity_poly.entity_id
_entity_poly.type
_entity_poly.pdbx_seq_one_letter_code
_entity_poly.pdbx_strand_id
1 'polypeptide(L)'
;VAVGEGYRSNMEGIDQFKHLLGDLVDSVIPVALPHWTGPEDCLHLMSNISPIDHDLYLVYSRLLSVSFREYLLDRKIQLIEVPDEEYASMGCNVLAMANRKVIMIEGNPITQNRLENEGVEVHTYNGSEISLKGAGGPTCLTRPFSRYD
;
A
#
# COMPACT_ATOMS: atom_id res chain seq x y z
N VAL A 1 2.52 -13.27 -1.41
CA VAL A 1 1.72 -12.30 -0.62
C VAL A 1 2.56 -11.74 0.49
N ALA A 2 2.54 -10.40 0.73
CA ALA A 2 3.18 -9.75 1.86
C ALA A 2 2.14 -9.42 2.94
N VAL A 3 2.46 -9.66 4.21
CA VAL A 3 1.57 -9.44 5.35
C VAL A 3 2.30 -8.62 6.41
N GLY A 4 1.70 -7.49 6.82
CA GLY A 4 2.26 -6.65 7.87
C GLY A 4 2.21 -7.33 9.24
N GLU A 5 3.35 -7.43 9.92
CA GLU A 5 3.46 -7.84 11.31
C GLU A 5 3.52 -6.59 12.19
N GLY A 6 2.58 -6.44 13.10
CA GLY A 6 2.46 -5.28 13.96
C GLY A 6 1.41 -5.48 15.06
N TYR A 7 0.85 -4.41 15.57
CA TYR A 7 -0.15 -4.47 16.62
C TYR A 7 -1.45 -5.21 16.25
N ARG A 8 -1.77 -5.31 14.96
CA ARG A 8 -3.00 -5.92 14.44
C ARG A 8 -2.83 -7.37 13.98
N SER A 9 -1.62 -7.80 13.67
CA SER A 9 -1.30 -9.15 13.20
C SER A 9 0.04 -9.57 13.79
N ASN A 10 0.07 -10.67 14.49
CA ASN A 10 1.29 -11.28 15.01
C ASN A 10 1.74 -12.45 14.12
N MET A 11 2.92 -13.00 14.38
CA MET A 11 3.46 -14.12 13.60
C MET A 11 2.54 -15.34 13.62
N GLU A 12 1.89 -15.63 14.75
CA GLU A 12 0.97 -16.77 14.84
C GLU A 12 -0.22 -16.63 13.86
N GLY A 13 -0.79 -15.43 13.77
CA GLY A 13 -1.85 -15.12 12.79
C GLY A 13 -1.36 -15.21 11.34
N ILE A 14 -0.12 -14.78 11.08
CA ILE A 14 0.50 -14.87 9.75
C ILE A 14 0.75 -16.33 9.37
N ASP A 15 1.20 -17.16 10.31
CA ASP A 15 1.41 -18.60 10.08
C ASP A 15 0.10 -19.34 9.81
N GLN A 16 -0.97 -19.01 10.54
CA GLN A 16 -2.31 -19.54 10.26
C GLN A 16 -2.78 -19.14 8.85
N PHE A 17 -2.60 -17.87 8.48
CA PHE A 17 -2.94 -17.38 7.15
C PHE A 17 -2.14 -18.09 6.05
N LYS A 18 -0.83 -18.26 6.25
CA LYS A 18 0.04 -19.02 5.35
C LYS A 18 -0.45 -20.46 5.17
N HIS A 19 -0.82 -21.11 6.26
CA HIS A 19 -1.35 -22.47 6.24
C HIS A 19 -2.67 -22.58 5.45
N LEU A 20 -3.56 -21.60 5.63
CA LEU A 20 -4.84 -21.54 4.92
C LEU A 20 -4.68 -21.29 3.41
N LEU A 21 -3.69 -20.49 3.03
CA LEU A 21 -3.43 -20.22 1.61
C LEU A 21 -2.79 -21.43 0.90
N GLY A 22 -1.99 -22.23 1.60
CA GLY A 22 -1.36 -23.42 1.04
C GLY A 22 -0.67 -23.12 -0.30
N ASP A 23 -1.02 -23.91 -1.31
CA ASP A 23 -0.45 -23.82 -2.66
C ASP A 23 -1.10 -22.74 -3.55
N LEU A 24 -2.02 -21.91 -3.01
CA LEU A 24 -2.63 -20.81 -3.74
C LEU A 24 -1.66 -19.65 -3.99
N VAL A 25 -0.55 -19.60 -3.25
CA VAL A 25 0.47 -18.56 -3.36
C VAL A 25 1.87 -19.18 -3.25
N ASP A 26 2.84 -18.63 -3.99
CA ASP A 26 4.24 -19.10 -3.94
C ASP A 26 4.88 -18.86 -2.56
N SER A 27 4.52 -17.76 -1.90
CA SER A 27 5.09 -17.41 -0.60
C SER A 27 4.22 -16.43 0.18
N VAL A 28 4.32 -16.48 1.50
CA VAL A 28 3.82 -15.46 2.43
C VAL A 28 5.01 -14.83 3.14
N ILE A 29 5.16 -13.52 3.04
CA ILE A 29 6.30 -12.75 3.53
C ILE A 29 5.83 -11.89 4.71
N PRO A 30 6.27 -12.17 5.94
CA PRO A 30 6.06 -11.28 7.07
C PRO A 30 6.83 -9.98 6.87
N VAL A 31 6.18 -8.85 7.07
CA VAL A 31 6.79 -7.52 6.95
C VAL A 31 6.62 -6.79 8.26
N ALA A 32 7.71 -6.61 9.00
CA ALA A 32 7.68 -5.87 10.25
C ALA A 32 7.24 -4.42 10.03
N LEU A 33 6.21 -3.99 10.78
CA LEU A 33 5.74 -2.62 10.79
C LEU A 33 6.33 -1.87 12.01
N PRO A 34 6.68 -0.60 11.86
CA PRO A 34 7.25 0.19 12.96
C PRO A 34 6.20 0.54 14.01
N HIS A 35 6.67 0.88 15.22
CA HIS A 35 5.83 1.38 16.30
C HIS A 35 5.13 2.72 15.95
N TRP A 36 5.72 3.53 15.09
CA TRP A 36 5.28 4.86 14.67
C TRP A 36 4.93 5.75 15.87
N THR A 37 3.68 6.20 15.99
CA THR A 37 3.24 7.09 17.08
C THR A 37 2.65 6.31 18.27
N GLY A 38 2.54 5.00 18.19
CA GLY A 38 2.06 4.17 19.29
C GLY A 38 1.12 3.04 18.87
N PRO A 39 0.60 2.26 19.85
CA PRO A 39 -0.27 1.12 19.57
C PRO A 39 -1.66 1.51 19.06
N GLU A 40 -2.08 2.75 19.27
CA GLU A 40 -3.35 3.29 18.77
C GLU A 40 -3.26 3.69 17.28
N ASP A 41 -2.05 3.83 16.76
CA ASP A 41 -1.81 4.13 15.34
C ASP A 41 -1.82 2.84 14.52
N CYS A 42 -2.94 2.62 13.84
CA CYS A 42 -3.17 1.41 13.06
C CYS A 42 -2.43 1.42 11.74
N LEU A 43 -1.13 1.25 11.77
CA LEU A 43 -0.40 1.01 10.53
C LEU A 43 -0.78 -0.35 9.95
N HIS A 44 -1.28 -0.33 8.72
CA HIS A 44 -1.36 -1.49 7.86
C HIS A 44 -0.24 -1.44 6.82
N LEU A 45 0.19 -2.58 6.28
CA LEU A 45 1.21 -2.57 5.23
C LEU A 45 0.79 -1.68 4.06
N MET A 46 -0.50 -1.70 3.69
CA MET A 46 -1.08 -0.83 2.65
C MET A 46 -1.16 0.67 3.03
N SER A 47 -0.81 1.05 4.24
CA SER A 47 -0.59 2.47 4.58
C SER A 47 0.73 2.99 4.01
N ASN A 48 1.70 2.10 3.80
CA ASN A 48 3.07 2.42 3.44
C ASN A 48 3.46 1.97 2.04
N ILE A 49 2.59 1.21 1.35
CA ILE A 49 2.85 0.66 0.02
C ILE A 49 1.54 0.40 -0.72
N SER A 50 1.49 0.80 -1.98
CA SER A 50 0.40 0.47 -2.91
C SER A 50 1.01 -0.08 -4.21
N PRO A 51 0.78 -1.35 -4.55
CA PRO A 51 1.15 -1.90 -5.85
C PRO A 51 0.33 -1.22 -6.95
N ILE A 52 1.02 -0.68 -7.95
CA ILE A 52 0.42 0.03 -9.10
C ILE A 52 0.38 -0.88 -10.31
N ASP A 53 1.47 -1.64 -10.51
CA ASP A 53 1.65 -2.63 -11.56
C ASP A 53 2.56 -3.75 -11.04
N HIS A 54 2.84 -4.76 -11.85
CA HIS A 54 3.76 -5.84 -11.50
C HIS A 54 5.18 -5.37 -11.19
N ASP A 55 5.62 -4.30 -11.84
CA ASP A 55 6.97 -3.73 -11.78
C ASP A 55 7.03 -2.35 -11.12
N LEU A 56 5.90 -1.77 -10.68
CA LEU A 56 5.80 -0.40 -10.20
C LEU A 56 4.97 -0.31 -8.92
N TYR A 57 5.57 0.17 -7.83
CA TYR A 57 4.90 0.32 -6.55
C TYR A 57 5.07 1.75 -6.03
N LEU A 58 4.00 2.30 -5.46
CA LEU A 58 4.04 3.54 -4.70
C LEU A 58 4.37 3.20 -3.24
N VAL A 59 5.33 3.90 -2.64
CA VAL A 59 5.82 3.58 -1.30
C VAL A 59 6.06 4.82 -0.46
N TYR A 60 5.96 4.67 0.85
CA TYR A 60 6.52 5.59 1.82
C TYR A 60 7.65 4.87 2.56
N SER A 61 8.85 4.93 1.99
CA SER A 61 10.01 4.13 2.42
C SER A 61 10.42 4.36 3.87
N ARG A 62 10.12 5.52 4.45
CA ARG A 62 10.45 5.83 5.86
C ARG A 62 9.79 4.88 6.87
N LEU A 63 8.67 4.28 6.51
CA LEU A 63 7.93 3.35 7.36
C LEU A 63 7.96 1.90 6.84
N LEU A 64 8.76 1.61 5.81
CA LEU A 64 9.05 0.25 5.38
C LEU A 64 10.25 -0.31 6.14
N SER A 65 10.20 -1.60 6.48
CA SER A 65 11.40 -2.29 6.96
C SER A 65 12.45 -2.38 5.87
N VAL A 66 13.73 -2.25 6.25
CA VAL A 66 14.86 -2.33 5.31
C VAL A 66 14.81 -3.64 4.51
N SER A 67 14.61 -4.76 5.19
CA SER A 67 14.54 -6.07 4.54
C SER A 67 13.45 -6.18 3.48
N PHE A 68 12.28 -5.58 3.71
CA PHE A 68 11.20 -5.61 2.74
C PHE A 68 11.47 -4.67 1.56
N ARG A 69 12.04 -3.49 1.82
CA ARG A 69 12.44 -2.57 0.75
C ARG A 69 13.49 -3.20 -0.17
N GLU A 70 14.52 -3.82 0.40
CA GLU A 70 15.55 -4.55 -0.36
C GLU A 70 14.94 -5.71 -1.17
N TYR A 71 14.02 -6.47 -0.55
CA TYR A 71 13.28 -7.53 -1.24
C TYR A 71 12.56 -7.02 -2.50
N LEU A 72 11.93 -5.82 -2.45
CA LEU A 72 11.27 -5.22 -3.61
C LEU A 72 12.29 -4.83 -4.69
N LEU A 73 13.40 -4.22 -4.29
CA LEU A 73 14.46 -3.80 -5.22
C LEU A 73 15.15 -5.00 -5.90
N ASP A 74 15.39 -6.08 -5.17
CA ASP A 74 15.96 -7.33 -5.72
C ASP A 74 15.05 -7.94 -6.79
N ARG A 75 13.75 -7.76 -6.67
CA ARG A 75 12.74 -8.16 -7.65
C ARG A 75 12.59 -7.16 -8.81
N LYS A 76 13.43 -6.14 -8.86
CA LYS A 76 13.43 -5.09 -9.90
C LYS A 76 12.14 -4.26 -9.92
N ILE A 77 11.43 -4.18 -8.79
CA ILE A 77 10.26 -3.33 -8.65
C ILE A 77 10.73 -1.88 -8.56
N GLN A 78 10.22 -1.03 -9.43
CA GLN A 78 10.43 0.41 -9.37
C GLN A 78 9.58 1.00 -8.24
N LEU A 79 10.20 1.85 -7.41
CA LEU A 79 9.53 2.46 -6.27
C LEU A 79 9.32 3.96 -6.54
N ILE A 80 8.07 4.40 -6.47
CA ILE A 80 7.70 5.82 -6.45
C ILE A 80 7.53 6.23 -5.00
N GLU A 81 8.26 7.25 -4.56
CA GLU A 81 8.20 7.73 -3.17
C GLU A 81 7.07 8.73 -2.97
N VAL A 82 6.28 8.56 -1.92
CA VAL A 82 5.35 9.56 -1.43
C VAL A 82 6.14 10.58 -0.60
N PRO A 83 5.96 11.89 -0.81
CA PRO A 83 6.63 12.89 -0.01
C PRO A 83 6.01 12.98 1.40
N ASP A 84 6.80 13.48 2.36
CA ASP A 84 6.38 13.54 3.78
C ASP A 84 5.10 14.33 4.00
N GLU A 85 4.97 15.45 3.28
CA GLU A 85 3.81 16.34 3.36
C GLU A 85 2.51 15.71 2.87
N GLU A 86 2.58 14.66 2.04
CA GLU A 86 1.41 13.97 1.50
C GLU A 86 1.14 12.61 2.17
N TYR A 87 1.96 12.20 3.14
CA TYR A 87 1.71 10.94 3.84
C TYR A 87 0.46 11.01 4.73
N ALA A 88 0.32 12.09 5.52
CA ALA A 88 -0.83 12.28 6.41
C ALA A 88 -2.16 12.45 5.66
N SER A 89 -2.13 12.98 4.44
CA SER A 89 -3.29 13.06 3.53
C SER A 89 -3.57 11.78 2.74
N MET A 90 -2.96 10.66 3.16
CA MET A 90 -3.13 9.34 2.54
C MET A 90 -2.62 9.25 1.09
N GLY A 91 -1.59 10.03 0.74
CA GLY A 91 -0.98 9.98 -0.58
C GLY A 91 -0.47 8.59 -0.98
N CYS A 92 -0.11 7.74 0.01
CA CYS A 92 0.31 6.37 -0.25
C CYS A 92 -0.85 5.37 -0.44
N ASN A 93 -2.08 5.74 -0.07
CA ASN A 93 -3.24 4.84 -0.18
C ASN A 93 -3.90 4.99 -1.55
N VAL A 94 -3.42 4.22 -2.50
CA VAL A 94 -3.82 4.26 -3.91
C VAL A 94 -4.33 2.89 -4.34
N LEU A 95 -5.52 2.83 -4.93
CA LEU A 95 -6.12 1.61 -5.44
C LEU A 95 -5.83 1.44 -6.93
N ALA A 96 -5.11 0.40 -7.29
CA ALA A 96 -4.96 0.00 -8.68
C ALA A 96 -6.26 -0.66 -9.17
N MET A 97 -6.90 -0.04 -10.17
CA MET A 97 -8.09 -0.56 -10.85
C MET A 97 -7.71 -1.51 -12.00
N ALA A 98 -6.61 -1.22 -12.67
CA ALA A 98 -5.95 -2.04 -13.70
C ALA A 98 -4.46 -1.69 -13.70
N ASN A 99 -3.67 -2.37 -14.54
CA ASN A 99 -2.25 -2.07 -14.70
C ASN A 99 -2.07 -0.58 -15.07
N ARG A 100 -1.27 0.13 -14.28
CA ARG A 100 -1.00 1.57 -14.44
C ARG A 100 -2.26 2.45 -14.52
N LYS A 101 -3.35 2.02 -13.91
CA LYS A 101 -4.59 2.78 -13.81
C LYS A 101 -5.09 2.76 -12.37
N VAL A 102 -5.15 3.93 -11.74
CA VAL A 102 -5.36 4.04 -10.30
C VAL A 102 -6.41 5.07 -9.92
N ILE A 103 -6.95 4.93 -8.71
CA ILE A 103 -7.75 5.94 -8.04
C ILE A 103 -7.11 6.32 -6.71
N MET A 104 -7.05 7.62 -6.40
CA MET A 104 -6.51 8.18 -5.17
C MET A 104 -7.33 9.36 -4.66
N ILE A 105 -7.07 9.77 -3.41
CA ILE A 105 -7.71 10.93 -2.81
C ILE A 105 -7.10 12.21 -3.40
N GLU A 106 -7.95 13.21 -3.68
CA GLU A 106 -7.51 14.57 -4.02
C GLU A 106 -6.64 15.18 -2.92
N GLY A 107 -5.82 16.18 -3.29
CA GLY A 107 -4.97 16.91 -2.34
C GLY A 107 -3.56 16.34 -2.19
N ASN A 108 -3.16 15.41 -3.04
CA ASN A 108 -1.82 14.82 -3.09
C ASN A 108 -1.15 15.07 -4.47
N PRO A 109 -0.93 16.34 -4.86
CA PRO A 109 -0.52 16.68 -6.22
C PRO A 109 0.89 16.22 -6.58
N ILE A 110 1.81 16.12 -5.61
CA ILE A 110 3.18 15.67 -5.87
C ILE A 110 3.18 14.17 -6.16
N THR A 111 2.47 13.39 -5.37
CA THR A 111 2.32 11.94 -5.59
C THR A 111 1.61 11.67 -6.91
N GLN A 112 0.51 12.39 -7.20
CA GLN A 112 -0.19 12.28 -8.47
C GLN A 112 0.75 12.54 -9.65
N ASN A 113 1.49 13.65 -9.63
CA ASN A 113 2.43 14.01 -10.69
C ASN A 113 3.53 12.95 -10.87
N ARG A 114 4.06 12.40 -9.76
CA ARG A 114 5.06 11.32 -9.81
C ARG A 114 4.51 10.06 -10.50
N LEU A 115 3.27 9.68 -10.20
CA LEU A 115 2.60 8.54 -10.84
C LEU A 115 2.38 8.81 -12.34
N GLU A 116 1.86 9.98 -12.71
CA GLU A 116 1.60 10.37 -14.10
C GLU A 116 2.89 10.41 -14.93
N ASN A 117 4.02 10.85 -14.36
CA ASN A 117 5.33 10.85 -15.03
C ASN A 117 5.85 9.43 -15.31
N GLU A 118 5.39 8.43 -14.58
CA GLU A 118 5.69 7.01 -14.83
C GLU A 118 4.63 6.33 -15.72
N GLY A 119 3.79 7.12 -16.38
CA GLY A 119 2.78 6.63 -17.32
C GLY A 119 1.56 6.01 -16.67
N VAL A 120 1.25 6.37 -15.41
CA VAL A 120 0.06 5.90 -14.70
C VAL A 120 -1.12 6.84 -15.00
N GLU A 121 -2.25 6.28 -15.39
CA GLU A 121 -3.53 6.99 -15.48
C GLU A 121 -4.10 7.18 -14.07
N VAL A 122 -4.15 8.41 -13.59
CA VAL A 122 -4.58 8.72 -12.22
C VAL A 122 -5.97 9.34 -12.22
N HIS A 123 -6.90 8.71 -11.53
CA HIS A 123 -8.21 9.26 -11.20
C HIS A 123 -8.22 9.74 -9.75
N THR A 124 -8.82 10.88 -9.50
CA THR A 124 -8.96 11.41 -8.14
C THR A 124 -10.42 11.52 -7.72
N TYR A 125 -10.67 11.49 -6.42
CA TYR A 125 -11.97 11.75 -5.84
C TYR A 125 -11.85 12.62 -4.59
N ASN A 126 -12.91 13.36 -4.29
CA ASN A 126 -12.96 14.13 -3.05
C ASN A 126 -13.22 13.19 -1.86
N GLY A 127 -12.18 12.96 -1.07
CA GLY A 127 -12.21 12.08 0.10
C GLY A 127 -12.40 12.80 1.44
N SER A 128 -12.73 14.11 1.45
CA SER A 128 -12.79 14.92 2.67
C SER A 128 -13.75 14.35 3.74
N GLU A 129 -14.88 13.83 3.33
CA GLU A 129 -15.88 13.29 4.25
C GLU A 129 -15.67 11.81 4.56
N ILE A 130 -15.50 10.99 3.53
CA ILE A 130 -15.47 9.53 3.70
C ILE A 130 -14.08 9.02 4.10
N SER A 131 -13.02 9.54 3.47
CA SER A 131 -11.67 9.03 3.65
C SER A 131 -10.94 9.71 4.81
N LEU A 132 -10.84 11.03 4.79
CA LEU A 132 -10.07 11.75 5.80
C LEU A 132 -10.73 11.68 7.18
N LYS A 133 -12.05 11.85 7.28
CA LYS A 133 -12.77 11.68 8.55
C LYS A 133 -12.90 10.23 9.00
N GLY A 134 -12.98 9.29 8.05
CA GLY A 134 -13.08 7.86 8.33
C GLY A 134 -11.74 7.16 8.49
N ALA A 135 -10.61 7.89 8.34
CA ALA A 135 -9.25 7.35 8.41
C ALA A 135 -9.01 6.15 7.47
N GLY A 136 -9.56 6.20 6.24
CA GLY A 136 -9.41 5.12 5.25
C GLY A 136 -9.46 5.59 3.82
N GLY A 137 -8.41 5.31 3.04
CA GLY A 137 -8.33 5.62 1.62
C GLY A 137 -9.04 4.60 0.72
N PRO A 138 -8.89 4.67 -0.59
CA PRO A 138 -9.64 3.84 -1.53
C PRO A 138 -9.39 2.33 -1.35
N THR A 139 -8.21 1.91 -0.93
CA THR A 139 -7.94 0.49 -0.64
C THR A 139 -8.68 0.01 0.60
N CYS A 140 -8.88 0.86 1.59
CA CYS A 140 -9.61 0.54 2.82
C CYS A 140 -11.12 0.44 2.58
N LEU A 141 -11.64 1.24 1.65
CA LEU A 141 -13.07 1.37 1.37
C LEU A 141 -13.59 0.37 0.32
N THR A 142 -12.71 -0.42 -0.29
CA THR A 142 -13.06 -1.30 -1.40
C THR A 142 -12.62 -2.74 -1.16
N ARG A 143 -13.30 -3.66 -1.83
CA ARG A 143 -12.95 -5.07 -1.89
C ARG A 143 -13.13 -5.56 -3.34
N PRO A 144 -12.07 -5.68 -4.11
CA PRO A 144 -12.17 -6.22 -5.48
C PRO A 144 -12.68 -7.66 -5.46
N PHE A 145 -13.69 -7.94 -6.26
CA PHE A 145 -14.20 -9.32 -6.47
C PHE A 145 -13.54 -9.99 -7.67
N SER A 146 -13.28 -9.21 -8.71
CA SER A 146 -12.66 -9.67 -9.94
C SER A 146 -11.91 -8.51 -10.58
N ARG A 147 -10.85 -8.83 -11.28
CA ARG A 147 -10.13 -7.91 -12.16
C ARG A 147 -10.09 -8.58 -13.52
N TYR A 148 -10.45 -7.84 -14.55
CA TYR A 148 -10.30 -8.29 -15.94
C TYR A 148 -8.98 -7.76 -16.45
N ASP A 149 -8.20 -8.62 -17.07
CA ASP A 149 -6.95 -8.28 -17.75
C ASP A 149 -7.23 -7.47 -19.03
#